data_7c732669e68064a054de8bb029d972e3
#
_entry.id   7c732669e68064a054de8bb029d972e3
#
_cell.length_a   1.000
_cell.length_b   1.000
_cell.length_c   1.000
_cell.angle_alpha   90.00
_cell.angle_beta   90.00
_cell.angle_gamma   90.00
#
_symmetry.space_group_name_H-M   'P 1'
#
loop_
_entity.id
_entity.type
_entity.pdbx_description
1 polymer ?
#
loop_
_entity_poly.entity_id
_entity_poly.type
_entity_poly.pdbx_seq_one_letter_code
_entity_poly.pdbx_strand_id
1 'polypeptide(L)'
;ELGSPAYPVYPSMCEVFLKSDKSIDFYLNCGYYEHAKVTAPYLAPYQVVNSSLALLAMDVIDPKQEISQDLRIRAIKETKWQGRMETVLPGVIVDGAHNADGIAQFVKTVQSVQERYRIVLLFSAVVEKNYEEMIHTICSQTTPSAVVVTEIKGDRIVPAGELSEVFAKYTDAQIVTEPDIEKAFERACTL
;
A
#
# COMPACT_ATOMS: atom_id res chain seq x y z
N GLU A 1 24.53 23.43 1.09
CA GLU A 1 23.11 23.85 0.91
C GLU A 1 22.91 24.21 -0.56
N LEU A 2 22.00 23.50 -1.24
CA LEU A 2 21.79 23.69 -2.68
C LEU A 2 20.86 24.89 -3.01
N GLY A 3 20.38 25.64 -1.99
CA GLY A 3 19.53 26.82 -2.15
C GLY A 3 18.12 26.53 -2.72
N SER A 4 17.73 25.26 -2.85
CA SER A 4 16.40 24.89 -3.32
C SER A 4 15.36 25.05 -2.22
N PRO A 5 14.18 25.66 -2.49
CA PRO A 5 13.11 25.73 -1.52
C PRO A 5 12.57 24.32 -1.20
N ALA A 6 12.27 24.06 0.08
CA ALA A 6 11.64 22.82 0.52
C ALA A 6 10.19 23.07 0.93
N TYR A 7 9.29 22.20 0.48
CA TYR A 7 7.84 22.26 0.76
C TYR A 7 7.42 20.96 1.50
N PRO A 8 7.69 20.87 2.80
CA PRO A 8 7.37 19.66 3.56
C PRO A 8 5.86 19.53 3.80
N VAL A 9 5.38 18.28 3.83
CA VAL A 9 4.07 17.92 4.36
C VAL A 9 4.26 17.21 5.68
N TYR A 10 3.63 17.71 6.72
CA TYR A 10 3.64 17.11 8.05
C TYR A 10 2.31 16.40 8.34
N PRO A 11 2.31 15.30 9.11
CA PRO A 11 1.07 14.62 9.51
C PRO A 11 0.06 15.57 10.22
N SER A 12 0.55 16.59 10.94
CA SER A 12 -0.28 17.60 11.60
C SER A 12 -1.07 18.50 10.66
N MET A 13 -0.72 18.51 9.37
CA MET A 13 -1.46 19.24 8.33
C MET A 13 -2.66 18.45 7.80
N CYS A 14 -2.79 17.18 8.19
CA CYS A 14 -3.80 16.26 7.70
C CYS A 14 -4.63 15.73 8.87
N GLU A 15 -5.91 16.08 8.93
CA GLU A 15 -6.85 15.60 9.93
C GLU A 15 -7.78 14.56 9.30
N VAL A 16 -7.54 13.27 9.60
CA VAL A 16 -8.38 12.17 9.11
C VAL A 16 -9.67 12.11 9.95
N PHE A 17 -10.81 12.19 9.32
CA PHE A 17 -12.11 12.13 10.02
C PHE A 17 -12.98 10.93 9.62
N LEU A 18 -12.71 10.28 8.48
CA LEU A 18 -13.44 9.08 8.05
C LEU A 18 -12.50 8.11 7.33
N LYS A 19 -12.62 6.83 7.69
CA LYS A 19 -11.98 5.72 6.96
C LYS A 19 -13.05 4.71 6.57
N SER A 20 -13.00 4.27 5.33
CA SER A 20 -13.84 3.19 4.79
C SER A 20 -12.98 2.11 4.17
N ASP A 21 -13.61 1.04 3.69
CA ASP A 21 -12.92 -0.02 2.95
C ASP A 21 -12.46 0.41 1.54
N LYS A 22 -12.73 1.66 1.15
CA LYS A 22 -12.44 2.17 -0.21
C LYS A 22 -11.73 3.51 -0.23
N SER A 23 -11.80 4.28 0.86
CA SER A 23 -11.27 5.65 0.89
C SER A 23 -10.96 6.13 2.29
N ILE A 24 -10.13 7.16 2.35
CA ILE A 24 -9.85 7.93 3.56
C ILE A 24 -10.22 9.38 3.28
N ASP A 25 -11.13 9.93 4.08
CA ASP A 25 -11.50 11.34 4.03
C ASP A 25 -10.73 12.11 5.11
N PHE A 26 -10.13 13.23 4.72
CA PHE A 26 -9.36 14.06 5.63
C PHE A 26 -9.49 15.55 5.28
N TYR A 27 -9.23 16.41 6.26
CA TYR A 27 -9.02 17.84 6.04
C TYR A 27 -7.53 18.13 5.84
N LEU A 28 -7.22 18.95 4.85
CA LEU A 28 -5.86 19.40 4.55
C LEU A 28 -5.71 20.87 4.92
N ASN A 29 -4.67 21.18 5.70
CA ASN A 29 -4.28 22.53 6.11
C ASN A 29 -2.83 22.81 5.71
N CYS A 30 -2.58 23.12 4.46
CA CYS A 30 -1.26 23.56 3.96
C CYS A 30 -1.39 24.32 2.63
N GLY A 31 -0.45 25.23 2.37
CA GLY A 31 -0.43 26.00 1.15
C GLY A 31 -1.73 26.78 0.96
N TYR A 32 -2.40 26.59 -0.18
CA TYR A 32 -3.69 27.21 -0.49
C TYR A 32 -4.91 26.44 0.09
N TYR A 33 -4.68 25.33 0.82
CA TYR A 33 -5.74 24.47 1.35
C TYR A 33 -6.00 24.83 2.81
N GLU A 34 -7.04 25.64 3.05
CA GLU A 34 -7.50 26.00 4.38
C GLU A 34 -8.68 25.11 4.79
N HIS A 35 -8.40 24.08 5.59
CA HIS A 35 -9.39 23.09 6.03
C HIS A 35 -10.15 22.44 4.85
N ALA A 36 -9.41 22.17 3.77
CA ALA A 36 -9.99 21.63 2.56
C ALA A 36 -10.29 20.13 2.72
N LYS A 37 -11.54 19.74 2.40
CA LYS A 37 -11.98 18.36 2.45
C LYS A 37 -11.42 17.59 1.25
N VAL A 38 -10.61 16.55 1.51
CA VAL A 38 -10.01 15.69 0.50
C VAL A 38 -10.44 14.24 0.72
N THR A 39 -10.73 13.53 -0.35
CA THR A 39 -10.97 12.09 -0.36
C THR A 39 -9.84 11.39 -1.10
N ALA A 40 -9.01 10.62 -0.40
CA ALA A 40 -8.04 9.72 -1.01
C ALA A 40 -8.73 8.37 -1.28
N PRO A 41 -8.83 7.91 -2.54
CA PRO A 41 -9.58 6.69 -2.90
C PRO A 41 -8.74 5.43 -2.64
N TYR A 42 -8.18 5.30 -1.43
CA TYR A 42 -7.26 4.25 -1.03
C TYR A 42 -7.51 3.81 0.41
N LEU A 43 -7.20 2.54 0.68
CA LEU A 43 -7.28 1.95 2.02
C LEU A 43 -6.09 2.36 2.90
N ALA A 44 -4.92 2.56 2.29
CA ALA A 44 -3.66 2.74 3.01
C ALA A 44 -3.49 4.16 3.58
N PRO A 45 -3.22 4.31 4.89
CA PRO A 45 -3.08 5.62 5.55
C PRO A 45 -1.99 6.53 4.95
N TYR A 46 -0.91 5.96 4.40
CA TYR A 46 0.17 6.75 3.78
C TYR A 46 -0.29 7.53 2.53
N GLN A 47 -1.40 7.13 1.92
CA GLN A 47 -1.96 7.83 0.77
C GLN A 47 -2.54 9.22 1.13
N VAL A 48 -2.83 9.47 2.39
CA VAL A 48 -3.17 10.81 2.88
C VAL A 48 -1.99 11.76 2.64
N VAL A 49 -0.78 11.35 3.04
CA VAL A 49 0.44 12.15 2.83
C VAL A 49 0.76 12.28 1.34
N ASN A 50 0.67 11.19 0.57
CA ASN A 50 0.93 11.22 -0.87
C ASN A 50 -0.04 12.16 -1.62
N SER A 51 -1.33 12.11 -1.30
CA SER A 51 -2.34 13.01 -1.86
C SER A 51 -2.06 14.46 -1.50
N SER A 52 -1.67 14.72 -0.26
CA SER A 52 -1.31 16.08 0.19
C SER A 52 -0.04 16.59 -0.49
N LEU A 53 0.97 15.74 -0.68
CA LEU A 53 2.18 16.08 -1.46
C LEU A 53 1.84 16.41 -2.92
N ALA A 54 0.93 15.66 -3.54
CA ALA A 54 0.50 15.93 -4.91
C ALA A 54 -0.22 17.29 -5.00
N LEU A 55 -1.09 17.60 -4.06
CA LEU A 55 -1.79 18.89 -4.00
C LEU A 55 -0.81 20.04 -3.76
N LEU A 56 0.15 19.91 -2.84
CA LEU A 56 1.16 20.92 -2.59
C LEU A 56 2.11 21.10 -3.78
N ALA A 57 2.45 20.03 -4.50
CA ALA A 57 3.22 20.13 -5.75
C ALA A 57 2.46 20.94 -6.81
N MET A 58 1.14 20.81 -6.88
CA MET A 58 0.31 21.64 -7.78
C MET A 58 0.36 23.12 -7.42
N ASP A 59 0.44 23.48 -6.12
CA ASP A 59 0.59 24.88 -5.72
C ASP A 59 1.90 25.48 -6.23
N VAL A 60 2.97 24.68 -6.26
CA VAL A 60 4.28 25.12 -6.76
C VAL A 60 4.29 25.25 -8.29
N ILE A 61 3.64 24.31 -8.99
CA ILE A 61 3.61 24.27 -10.47
C ILE A 61 2.64 25.31 -11.04
N ASP A 62 1.52 25.54 -10.36
CA ASP A 62 0.47 26.48 -10.77
C ASP A 62 0.24 27.58 -9.71
N PRO A 63 1.23 28.48 -9.51
CA PRO A 63 1.15 29.54 -8.51
C PRO A 63 0.07 30.59 -8.80
N LYS A 64 -0.41 30.67 -10.05
CA LYS A 64 -1.51 31.54 -10.45
C LYS A 64 -2.89 30.93 -10.22
N GLN A 65 -2.94 29.66 -9.79
CA GLN A 65 -4.18 28.91 -9.56
C GLN A 65 -5.11 28.89 -10.79
N GLU A 66 -4.54 28.72 -11.98
CA GLU A 66 -5.29 28.55 -13.23
C GLU A 66 -6.16 27.30 -13.20
N ILE A 67 -5.72 26.27 -12.45
CA ILE A 67 -6.51 25.09 -12.11
C ILE A 67 -7.13 25.29 -10.73
N SER A 68 -8.47 25.32 -10.67
CA SER A 68 -9.16 25.57 -9.40
C SER A 68 -8.88 24.48 -8.35
N GLN A 69 -8.94 24.85 -7.07
CA GLN A 69 -8.77 23.95 -5.93
C GLN A 69 -9.72 22.76 -6.00
N ASP A 70 -11.00 22.99 -6.32
CA ASP A 70 -12.01 21.93 -6.45
C ASP A 70 -11.64 20.91 -7.54
N LEU A 71 -11.07 21.37 -8.66
CA LEU A 71 -10.65 20.49 -9.73
C LEU A 71 -9.47 19.62 -9.30
N ARG A 72 -8.49 20.19 -8.58
CA ARG A 72 -7.35 19.45 -8.03
C ARG A 72 -7.79 18.39 -7.02
N ILE A 73 -8.67 18.75 -6.08
CA ILE A 73 -9.22 17.84 -5.08
C ILE A 73 -10.03 16.72 -5.76
N ARG A 74 -10.83 17.06 -6.76
CA ARG A 74 -11.57 16.06 -7.54
C ARG A 74 -10.63 15.11 -8.28
N ALA A 75 -9.53 15.61 -8.85
CA ALA A 75 -8.54 14.78 -9.51
C ALA A 75 -7.91 13.75 -8.54
N ILE A 76 -7.61 14.14 -7.29
CA ILE A 76 -7.17 13.18 -6.26
C ILE A 76 -8.21 12.08 -6.06
N LYS A 77 -9.48 12.44 -5.89
CA LYS A 77 -10.58 11.49 -5.67
C LYS A 77 -10.78 10.52 -6.85
N GLU A 78 -10.54 10.97 -8.06
CA GLU A 78 -10.70 10.19 -9.29
C GLU A 78 -9.44 9.41 -9.68
N THR A 79 -8.31 9.66 -9.02
CA THR A 79 -7.03 9.01 -9.30
C THR A 79 -7.11 7.51 -8.97
N LYS A 80 -6.67 6.69 -9.93
CA LYS A 80 -6.51 5.25 -9.76
C LYS A 80 -5.02 4.90 -9.89
N TRP A 81 -4.48 4.26 -8.89
CA TRP A 81 -3.12 3.75 -8.92
C TRP A 81 -3.12 2.26 -8.59
N GLN A 82 -2.96 1.46 -9.61
CA GLN A 82 -3.01 0.01 -9.50
C GLN A 82 -1.94 -0.54 -8.56
N GLY A 83 -2.30 -1.57 -7.79
CA GLY A 83 -1.37 -2.25 -6.89
C GLY A 83 -0.88 -1.40 -5.72
N ARG A 84 -1.70 -0.49 -5.19
CA ARG A 84 -1.41 0.28 -3.97
C ARG A 84 -2.54 0.10 -2.96
N MET A 85 -2.53 -1.03 -2.26
CA MET A 85 -3.63 -1.46 -1.38
C MET A 85 -4.98 -1.37 -2.11
N GLU A 86 -4.96 -1.77 -3.37
CA GLU A 86 -6.12 -1.72 -4.27
C GLU A 86 -7.04 -2.91 -4.01
N THR A 87 -8.31 -2.64 -3.76
CA THR A 87 -9.34 -3.68 -3.71
C THR A 87 -9.76 -4.04 -5.14
N VAL A 88 -9.26 -5.15 -5.66
CA VAL A 88 -9.54 -5.61 -7.04
C VAL A 88 -10.80 -6.47 -7.13
N LEU A 89 -11.13 -7.20 -6.06
CA LEU A 89 -12.34 -8.00 -5.89
C LEU A 89 -12.80 -7.90 -4.43
N PRO A 90 -14.06 -8.24 -4.10
CA PRO A 90 -14.48 -8.33 -2.70
C PRO A 90 -13.56 -9.24 -1.88
N GLY A 91 -12.92 -8.69 -0.86
CA GLY A 91 -11.97 -9.40 0.00
C GLY A 91 -10.57 -9.61 -0.59
N VAL A 92 -10.28 -9.14 -1.81
CA VAL A 92 -8.96 -9.26 -2.44
C VAL A 92 -8.31 -7.89 -2.58
N ILE A 93 -7.18 -7.71 -1.90
CA ILE A 93 -6.39 -6.48 -1.91
C ILE A 93 -5.03 -6.79 -2.53
N VAL A 94 -4.60 -5.96 -3.47
CA VAL A 94 -3.30 -6.06 -4.15
C VAL A 94 -2.41 -4.89 -3.74
N ASP A 95 -1.18 -5.20 -3.37
CA ASP A 95 -0.15 -4.20 -3.10
C ASP A 95 1.18 -4.57 -3.76
N GLY A 96 1.85 -3.58 -4.32
CA GLY A 96 3.17 -3.71 -4.95
C GLY A 96 4.32 -3.31 -4.03
N ALA A 97 4.18 -3.44 -2.71
CA ALA A 97 5.27 -3.19 -1.76
C ALA A 97 6.45 -4.13 -2.06
N HIS A 98 7.62 -3.55 -2.24
CA HIS A 98 8.82 -4.28 -2.67
C HIS A 98 10.11 -3.71 -2.05
N ASN A 99 10.00 -2.91 -1.00
CA ASN A 99 11.11 -2.36 -0.21
C ASN A 99 10.67 -2.22 1.25
N ALA A 100 11.62 -1.95 2.14
CA ALA A 100 11.38 -1.89 3.58
C ALA A 100 10.24 -0.90 3.95
N ASP A 101 10.24 0.31 3.38
CA ASP A 101 9.22 1.32 3.67
C ASP A 101 7.83 0.88 3.16
N GLY A 102 7.77 0.33 1.95
CA GLY A 102 6.52 -0.22 1.38
C GLY A 102 5.95 -1.33 2.25
N ILE A 103 6.78 -2.29 2.66
CA ILE A 103 6.37 -3.38 3.55
C ILE A 103 5.92 -2.86 4.92
N ALA A 104 6.61 -1.87 5.50
CA ALA A 104 6.18 -1.26 6.76
C ALA A 104 4.78 -0.62 6.64
N GLN A 105 4.46 0.01 5.52
CA GLN A 105 3.13 0.57 5.27
C GLN A 105 2.07 -0.52 4.98
N PHE A 106 2.45 -1.56 4.22
CA PHE A 106 1.61 -2.74 4.00
C PHE A 106 1.21 -3.37 5.34
N VAL A 107 2.18 -3.67 6.20
CA VAL A 107 1.97 -4.25 7.53
C VAL A 107 1.02 -3.41 8.38
N LYS A 108 1.21 -2.09 8.45
CA LYS A 108 0.29 -1.18 9.18
C LYS A 108 -1.15 -1.29 8.66
N THR A 109 -1.31 -1.44 7.36
CA THR A 109 -2.64 -1.58 6.78
C THR A 109 -3.25 -2.94 7.11
N VAL A 110 -2.47 -4.04 7.02
CA VAL A 110 -2.92 -5.38 7.42
C VAL A 110 -3.31 -5.40 8.90
N GLN A 111 -2.49 -4.82 9.79
CA GLN A 111 -2.79 -4.71 11.22
C GLN A 111 -4.12 -4.02 11.50
N SER A 112 -4.49 -3.02 10.71
CA SER A 112 -5.74 -2.29 10.88
C SER A 112 -7.01 -3.11 10.57
N VAL A 113 -6.85 -4.22 9.86
CA VAL A 113 -7.96 -5.07 9.40
C VAL A 113 -7.91 -6.51 9.92
N GLN A 114 -6.75 -7.02 10.35
CA GLN A 114 -6.56 -8.43 10.73
C GLN A 114 -7.42 -8.88 11.93
N GLU A 115 -7.87 -7.97 12.80
CA GLU A 115 -8.79 -8.33 13.89
C GLU A 115 -10.21 -8.63 13.40
N ARG A 116 -10.57 -8.14 12.20
CA ARG A 116 -11.91 -8.30 11.61
C ARG A 116 -11.96 -9.38 10.55
N TYR A 117 -10.81 -9.67 9.93
CA TYR A 117 -10.73 -10.54 8.77
C TYR A 117 -9.65 -11.61 8.97
N ARG A 118 -9.95 -12.80 8.51
CA ARG A 118 -8.95 -13.85 8.34
C ARG A 118 -8.08 -13.49 7.14
N ILE A 119 -6.78 -13.35 7.34
CA ILE A 119 -5.85 -12.92 6.30
C ILE A 119 -5.16 -14.13 5.69
N VAL A 120 -5.30 -14.30 4.39
CA VAL A 120 -4.47 -15.21 3.58
C VAL A 120 -3.52 -14.35 2.75
N LEU A 121 -2.22 -14.59 2.88
CA LEU A 121 -1.20 -13.86 2.15
C LEU A 121 -0.82 -14.62 0.88
N LEU A 122 -0.99 -14.02 -0.30
CA LEU A 122 -0.41 -14.49 -1.55
C LEU A 122 0.84 -13.65 -1.84
N PHE A 123 2.01 -14.29 -1.93
CA PHE A 123 3.29 -13.60 -1.98
C PHE A 123 4.20 -14.10 -3.11
N SER A 124 4.90 -13.15 -3.72
CA SER A 124 6.01 -13.40 -4.65
C SER A 124 7.07 -12.30 -4.52
N ALA A 125 8.28 -12.57 -4.93
CA ALA A 125 9.37 -11.60 -4.90
C ALA A 125 10.33 -11.74 -6.09
N VAL A 126 11.16 -10.70 -6.30
CA VAL A 126 12.26 -10.69 -7.26
C VAL A 126 13.60 -10.67 -6.54
N VAL A 127 14.63 -11.27 -7.14
CA VAL A 127 15.94 -11.54 -6.53
C VAL A 127 16.71 -10.28 -6.09
N GLU A 128 16.47 -9.12 -6.70
CA GLU A 128 17.16 -7.88 -6.33
C GLU A 128 16.58 -7.21 -5.07
N LYS A 129 15.56 -7.79 -4.48
CA LYS A 129 14.93 -7.25 -3.25
C LYS A 129 15.36 -8.07 -2.05
N ASN A 130 15.46 -7.42 -0.91
CA ASN A 130 15.72 -8.09 0.36
C ASN A 130 14.42 -8.78 0.85
N TYR A 131 14.01 -9.84 0.13
CA TYR A 131 12.74 -10.54 0.41
C TYR A 131 12.75 -11.25 1.77
N GLU A 132 13.90 -11.68 2.29
CA GLU A 132 13.99 -12.30 3.62
C GLU A 132 13.64 -11.28 4.73
N GLU A 133 14.15 -10.05 4.66
CA GLU A 133 13.77 -8.98 5.59
C GLU A 133 12.30 -8.58 5.44
N MET A 134 11.79 -8.55 4.21
CA MET A 134 10.39 -8.27 3.94
C MET A 134 9.49 -9.34 4.58
N ILE A 135 9.80 -10.62 4.39
CA ILE A 135 9.07 -11.76 4.97
C ILE A 135 9.15 -11.71 6.50
N HIS A 136 10.34 -11.51 7.05
CA HIS A 136 10.53 -11.37 8.50
C HIS A 136 9.64 -10.24 9.07
N THR A 137 9.62 -9.08 8.42
CA THR A 137 8.80 -7.92 8.85
C THR A 137 7.30 -8.25 8.80
N ILE A 138 6.83 -8.89 7.74
CA ILE A 138 5.44 -9.30 7.61
C ILE A 138 5.07 -10.30 8.72
N CYS A 139 5.84 -11.36 8.89
CA CYS A 139 5.54 -12.44 9.84
C CYS A 139 5.66 -11.99 11.30
N SER A 140 6.59 -11.08 11.62
CA SER A 140 6.78 -10.58 12.99
C SER A 140 5.70 -9.58 13.43
N GLN A 141 5.01 -8.93 12.48
CA GLN A 141 4.07 -7.85 12.77
C GLN A 141 2.64 -8.13 12.34
N THR A 142 2.39 -9.25 11.67
CA THR A 142 1.05 -9.69 11.27
C THR A 142 0.86 -11.18 11.58
N THR A 143 -0.40 -11.62 11.60
CA THR A 143 -0.77 -13.02 11.89
C THR A 143 -1.59 -13.59 10.73
N PRO A 144 -0.99 -13.87 9.56
CA PRO A 144 -1.72 -14.51 8.48
C PRO A 144 -2.14 -15.92 8.88
N SER A 145 -3.36 -16.31 8.53
CA SER A 145 -3.86 -17.69 8.78
C SER A 145 -3.24 -18.72 7.83
N ALA A 146 -2.85 -18.26 6.65
CA ALA A 146 -2.14 -19.05 5.66
C ALA A 146 -1.31 -18.13 4.74
N VAL A 147 -0.26 -18.71 4.17
CA VAL A 147 0.61 -18.08 3.17
C VAL A 147 0.63 -18.95 1.94
N VAL A 148 0.36 -18.38 0.78
CA VAL A 148 0.55 -19.01 -0.53
C VAL A 148 1.71 -18.30 -1.19
N VAL A 149 2.76 -19.03 -1.56
CA VAL A 149 3.91 -18.48 -2.28
C VAL A 149 3.86 -18.90 -3.73
N THR A 150 4.15 -17.97 -4.63
CA THR A 150 4.03 -18.16 -6.07
C THR A 150 5.15 -17.46 -6.82
N GLU A 151 5.18 -17.65 -8.12
CA GLU A 151 6.14 -17.04 -9.03
C GLU A 151 5.41 -16.08 -9.97
N ILE A 152 5.90 -14.83 -10.06
CA ILE A 152 5.46 -13.89 -11.10
C ILE A 152 6.24 -14.18 -12.39
N LYS A 153 5.68 -13.83 -13.55
CA LYS A 153 6.39 -14.00 -14.82
C LYS A 153 7.58 -13.06 -14.91
N GLY A 154 8.76 -13.58 -15.28
CA GLY A 154 9.98 -12.79 -15.47
C GLY A 154 11.25 -13.58 -15.21
N ASP A 155 12.41 -13.01 -15.59
CA ASP A 155 13.71 -13.67 -15.48
C ASP A 155 14.40 -13.49 -14.12
N ARG A 156 13.81 -12.65 -13.24
CA ARG A 156 14.41 -12.26 -11.95
C ARG A 156 13.52 -12.66 -10.76
N ILE A 157 12.82 -13.77 -10.91
CA ILE A 157 11.93 -14.29 -9.87
C ILE A 157 12.72 -15.04 -8.81
N VAL A 158 12.26 -14.98 -7.57
CA VAL A 158 12.67 -15.91 -6.51
C VAL A 158 11.79 -17.15 -6.62
N PRO A 159 12.37 -18.37 -6.72
CA PRO A 159 11.58 -19.60 -6.78
C PRO A 159 10.62 -19.74 -5.60
N ALA A 160 9.39 -20.20 -5.85
CA ALA A 160 8.38 -20.36 -4.82
C ALA A 160 8.82 -21.29 -3.67
N GLY A 161 9.62 -22.32 -3.98
CA GLY A 161 10.20 -23.20 -2.97
C GLY A 161 11.14 -22.47 -2.01
N GLU A 162 11.99 -21.58 -2.51
CA GLU A 162 12.90 -20.76 -1.70
C GLU A 162 12.11 -19.78 -0.80
N LEU A 163 11.09 -19.14 -1.33
CA LEU A 163 10.20 -18.29 -0.53
C LEU A 163 9.50 -19.07 0.59
N SER A 164 9.06 -20.32 0.32
CA SER A 164 8.47 -21.19 1.32
C SER A 164 9.43 -21.49 2.47
N GLU A 165 10.69 -21.79 2.15
CA GLU A 165 11.72 -22.06 3.17
C GLU A 165 11.98 -20.84 4.05
N VAL A 166 11.96 -19.64 3.45
CA VAL A 166 12.11 -18.40 4.22
C VAL A 166 10.90 -18.14 5.11
N PHE A 167 9.67 -18.29 4.60
CA PHE A 167 8.48 -18.14 5.43
C PHE A 167 8.46 -19.12 6.60
N ALA A 168 8.86 -20.38 6.40
CA ALA A 168 8.91 -21.41 7.45
C ALA A 168 9.85 -21.06 8.63
N LYS A 169 10.79 -20.14 8.46
CA LYS A 169 11.64 -19.64 9.55
C LYS A 169 10.91 -18.66 10.49
N TYR A 170 9.83 -18.03 10.02
CA TYR A 170 9.24 -16.85 10.68
C TYR A 170 7.76 -16.98 11.02
N THR A 171 7.09 -18.05 10.58
CA THR A 171 5.66 -18.26 10.89
C THR A 171 5.31 -19.73 11.00
N ASP A 172 4.36 -20.05 11.91
CA ASP A 172 3.72 -21.37 12.03
C ASP A 172 2.44 -21.48 11.18
N ALA A 173 2.10 -20.43 10.40
CA ALA A 173 0.95 -20.46 9.49
C ALA A 173 1.10 -21.55 8.43
N GLN A 174 -0.01 -22.08 7.92
CA GLN A 174 0.01 -23.00 6.80
C GLN A 174 0.69 -22.33 5.59
N ILE A 175 1.74 -22.97 5.04
CA ILE A 175 2.43 -22.50 3.83
C ILE A 175 2.06 -23.42 2.67
N VAL A 176 1.61 -22.85 1.57
CA VAL A 176 1.31 -23.54 0.31
C VAL A 176 2.26 -23.00 -0.77
N THR A 177 3.00 -23.90 -1.38
CA THR A 177 3.90 -23.60 -2.51
C THR A 177 3.18 -23.93 -3.81
N GLU A 178 2.89 -22.92 -4.63
CA GLU A 178 2.26 -23.08 -5.94
C GLU A 178 2.91 -22.10 -6.92
N PRO A 179 3.82 -22.56 -7.79
CA PRO A 179 4.52 -21.69 -8.73
C PRO A 179 3.62 -21.01 -9.77
N ASP A 180 2.53 -21.67 -10.16
CA ASP A 180 1.57 -21.12 -11.11
C ASP A 180 0.69 -20.09 -10.42
N ILE A 181 0.75 -18.83 -10.89
CA ILE A 181 0.07 -17.70 -10.25
C ILE A 181 -1.46 -17.84 -10.26
N GLU A 182 -2.05 -18.42 -11.32
CA GLU A 182 -3.49 -18.58 -11.43
C GLU A 182 -3.98 -19.60 -10.41
N LYS A 183 -3.30 -20.75 -10.33
CA LYS A 183 -3.59 -21.78 -9.32
C LYS A 183 -3.31 -21.32 -7.90
N ALA A 184 -2.24 -20.54 -7.71
CA ALA A 184 -1.92 -19.96 -6.41
C ALA A 184 -3.03 -19.01 -5.94
N PHE A 185 -3.57 -18.19 -6.82
CA PHE A 185 -4.70 -17.32 -6.52
C PHE A 185 -5.96 -18.12 -6.18
N GLU A 186 -6.30 -19.14 -6.97
CA GLU A 186 -7.43 -20.04 -6.68
C GLU A 186 -7.28 -20.69 -5.29
N ARG A 187 -6.08 -21.19 -4.97
CA ARG A 187 -5.80 -21.76 -3.64
C ARG A 187 -5.93 -20.74 -2.53
N ALA A 188 -5.42 -19.54 -2.71
CA ALA A 188 -5.56 -18.48 -1.71
C ALA A 188 -7.03 -18.11 -1.45
N CYS A 189 -7.88 -18.16 -2.47
CA CYS A 189 -9.33 -17.93 -2.32
C CYS A 189 -10.08 -19.05 -1.58
N THR A 190 -9.50 -20.25 -1.47
CA THR A 190 -10.13 -21.41 -0.80
C THR A 190 -9.69 -21.61 0.64
N LEU A 191 -8.67 -20.90 1.09
CA LEU A 191 -8.10 -20.94 2.45
C LEU A 191 -8.76 -19.91 3.37
#